data_53fec7a10e4588fc5253d10738e83cc4
#
_entry.id   53fec7a10e4588fc5253d10738e83cc4
#
_cell.length_a   1.000
_cell.length_b   1.000
_cell.length_c   1.000
_cell.angle_alpha   90.00
_cell.angle_beta   90.00
_cell.angle_gamma   90.00
#
_symmetry.space_group_name_H-M   'P 1'
#
loop_
_entity.id
_entity.type
_entity.pdbx_description
1 polymer ?
#
loop_
_entity_poly.entity_id
_entity_poly.type
_entity_poly.pdbx_seq_one_letter_code
_entity_poly.pdbx_strand_id
1 'polypeptide(L)'
;MKWLFEKLGVNNKKEFLALSWQFVKFGLVGVSNTVVSMAVYYLFLWIDEDLYMVGSILGTVLSIANAFIWNDLFVFTGNSRDLKSVMIRLGKTYISYGGTSLLSNVLLWLEVTLLHVSKVYAPIVNLLITIPLNFVINKLWTFKKKS
;
A
#
# COMPACT_ATOMS: atom_id res chain seq x y z
N MET A 1 0.82 -7.73 -21.97
CA MET A 1 -0.44 -7.57 -21.20
C MET A 1 -1.18 -8.89 -20.97
N LYS A 2 -1.40 -9.73 -21.98
CA LYS A 2 -2.09 -11.06 -21.81
C LYS A 2 -1.49 -11.90 -20.67
N TRP A 3 -0.18 -12.04 -20.61
CA TRP A 3 0.53 -12.79 -19.56
C TRP A 3 0.22 -12.31 -18.13
N LEU A 4 0.07 -10.98 -17.94
CA LEU A 4 -0.27 -10.43 -16.63
C LEU A 4 -1.72 -10.77 -16.24
N PHE A 5 -2.65 -10.68 -17.19
CA PHE A 5 -4.04 -11.05 -16.97
C PHE A 5 -4.22 -12.54 -16.66
N GLU A 6 -3.50 -13.41 -17.35
CA GLU A 6 -3.47 -14.85 -17.06
C GLU A 6 -2.97 -15.13 -15.63
N LYS A 7 -1.88 -14.49 -15.22
CA LYS A 7 -1.37 -14.59 -13.82
C LYS A 7 -2.33 -14.03 -12.77
N LEU A 8 -3.11 -13.03 -13.13
CA LEU A 8 -4.13 -12.45 -12.25
C LEU A 8 -5.44 -13.27 -12.24
N GLY A 9 -5.50 -14.36 -13.01
CA GLY A 9 -6.66 -15.24 -13.09
C GLY A 9 -7.82 -14.66 -13.91
N VAL A 10 -7.51 -13.90 -14.97
CA VAL A 10 -8.50 -13.21 -15.82
C VAL A 10 -8.53 -13.87 -17.19
N ASN A 11 -9.46 -14.82 -17.36
CA ASN A 11 -9.64 -15.53 -18.63
C ASN A 11 -10.94 -15.16 -19.35
N ASN A 12 -11.86 -14.50 -18.66
CA ASN A 12 -13.15 -14.10 -19.22
C ASN A 12 -13.67 -12.77 -18.61
N LYS A 13 -14.76 -12.25 -19.18
CA LYS A 13 -15.36 -10.96 -18.76
C LYS A 13 -15.80 -10.97 -17.30
N LYS A 14 -16.28 -12.09 -16.78
CA LYS A 14 -16.74 -12.22 -15.38
C LYS A 14 -15.56 -12.09 -14.41
N GLU A 15 -14.44 -12.74 -14.73
CA GLU A 15 -13.20 -12.65 -13.94
C GLU A 15 -12.59 -11.23 -14.01
N PHE A 16 -12.67 -10.60 -15.18
CA PHE A 16 -12.26 -9.20 -15.33
C PHE A 16 -13.08 -8.26 -14.44
N LEU A 17 -14.39 -8.40 -14.41
CA LEU A 17 -15.27 -7.60 -13.54
C LEU A 17 -14.99 -7.86 -12.05
N ALA A 18 -14.77 -9.12 -11.68
CA ALA A 18 -14.40 -9.48 -10.31
C ALA A 18 -13.06 -8.87 -9.89
N LEU A 19 -12.05 -8.90 -10.77
CA LEU A 19 -10.76 -8.26 -10.53
C LEU A 19 -10.90 -6.74 -10.42
N SER A 20 -11.69 -6.12 -11.29
CA SER A 20 -11.94 -4.68 -11.26
C SER A 20 -12.61 -4.27 -9.95
N TRP A 21 -13.58 -5.04 -9.49
CA TRP A 21 -14.23 -4.80 -8.19
C TRP A 21 -13.26 -4.97 -7.01
N GLN A 22 -12.40 -5.98 -7.07
CA GLN A 22 -11.34 -6.19 -6.08
C GLN A 22 -10.36 -5.01 -6.06
N PHE A 23 -10.01 -4.48 -7.24
CA PHE A 23 -9.17 -3.29 -7.36
C PHE A 23 -9.84 -2.04 -6.77
N VAL A 24 -11.14 -1.86 -6.97
CA VAL A 24 -11.90 -0.74 -6.36
C VAL A 24 -11.86 -0.84 -4.83
N LYS A 25 -12.12 -2.04 -4.27
CA LYS A 25 -12.01 -2.25 -2.83
C LYS A 25 -10.61 -1.94 -2.31
N PHE A 26 -9.58 -2.38 -3.02
CA PHE A 26 -8.18 -2.07 -2.69
C PHE A 26 -7.90 -0.57 -2.74
N GLY A 27 -8.46 0.14 -3.71
CA GLY A 27 -8.38 1.60 -3.80
C GLY A 27 -9.03 2.30 -2.61
N LEU A 28 -10.19 1.81 -2.13
CA LEU A 28 -10.84 2.35 -0.94
C LEU A 28 -10.00 2.13 0.32
N VAL A 29 -9.36 0.95 0.44
CA VAL A 29 -8.38 0.71 1.50
C VAL A 29 -7.19 1.66 1.37
N GLY A 30 -6.73 1.92 0.14
CA GLY A 30 -5.67 2.87 -0.16
C GLY A 30 -6.00 4.30 0.31
N VAL A 31 -7.25 4.74 0.14
CA VAL A 31 -7.72 6.02 0.69
C VAL A 31 -7.61 6.03 2.22
N SER A 32 -8.06 4.96 2.89
CA SER A 32 -7.93 4.82 4.35
C SER A 32 -6.46 4.88 4.79
N ASN A 33 -5.56 4.19 4.08
CA ASN A 33 -4.12 4.22 4.36
C ASN A 33 -3.54 5.61 4.19
N THR A 34 -3.98 6.33 3.15
CA THR A 34 -3.56 7.70 2.90
C THR A 34 -3.96 8.60 4.04
N VAL A 35 -5.19 8.48 4.53
CA VAL A 35 -5.67 9.26 5.69
C VAL A 35 -4.80 8.98 6.92
N VAL A 36 -4.53 7.71 7.23
CA VAL A 36 -3.67 7.33 8.38
C VAL A 36 -2.26 7.89 8.20
N SER A 37 -1.64 7.66 7.05
CA SER A 37 -0.26 8.10 6.78
C SER A 37 -0.14 9.63 6.82
N MET A 38 -1.05 10.34 6.16
CA MET A 38 -1.04 11.79 6.13
C MET A 38 -1.35 12.42 7.49
N ALA A 39 -2.29 11.87 8.24
CA ALA A 39 -2.59 12.37 9.58
C ALA A 39 -1.34 12.32 10.48
N VAL A 40 -0.59 11.23 10.44
CA VAL A 40 0.67 11.11 11.19
C VAL A 40 1.73 12.05 10.64
N TYR A 41 1.90 12.10 9.31
CA TYR A 41 2.87 12.98 8.65
C TYR A 41 2.66 14.45 9.04
N TYR A 42 1.43 14.96 8.87
CA TYR A 42 1.12 16.36 9.15
C TYR A 42 1.12 16.68 10.65
N LEU A 43 0.80 15.71 11.53
CA LEU A 43 0.94 15.89 12.97
C LEU A 43 2.40 16.19 13.35
N PHE A 44 3.35 15.43 12.82
CA PHE A 44 4.78 15.65 13.06
C PHE A 44 5.28 16.95 12.41
N LEU A 45 4.82 17.25 11.19
CA LEU A 45 5.14 18.51 10.51
C LEU A 45 4.62 19.74 11.27
N TRP A 46 3.47 19.60 11.93
CA TRP A 46 2.89 20.66 12.77
C TRP A 46 3.66 20.88 14.07
N ILE A 47 4.24 19.81 14.63
CA ILE A 47 5.08 19.89 15.83
C ILE A 47 6.41 20.59 15.48
N ASP A 48 7.08 20.12 14.44
CA ASP A 48 8.33 20.69 13.92
C ASP A 48 8.51 20.25 12.46
N GLU A 49 8.78 21.20 11.55
CA GLU A 49 8.98 20.91 10.13
C GLU A 49 10.16 19.95 9.86
N ASP A 50 11.16 19.93 10.72
CA ASP A 50 12.31 19.03 10.60
C ASP A 50 11.96 17.58 10.94
N LEU A 51 10.82 17.33 11.58
CA LEU A 51 10.30 15.99 11.90
C LEU A 51 9.51 15.35 10.75
N TYR A 52 9.46 15.96 9.55
CA TYR A 52 8.65 15.43 8.43
C TYR A 52 9.03 14.00 8.03
N MET A 53 10.32 13.63 8.08
CA MET A 53 10.76 12.26 7.79
C MET A 53 10.35 11.27 8.88
N VAL A 54 10.39 11.68 10.14
CA VAL A 54 9.88 10.85 11.26
C VAL A 54 8.40 10.59 11.08
N GLY A 55 7.63 11.63 10.79
CA GLY A 55 6.19 11.53 10.47
C GLY A 55 5.90 10.65 9.27
N SER A 56 6.71 10.72 8.22
CA SER A 56 6.59 9.86 7.04
C SER A 56 6.82 8.38 7.37
N ILE A 57 7.88 8.07 8.09
CA ILE A 57 8.22 6.68 8.45
C ILE A 57 7.17 6.08 9.40
N LEU A 58 6.80 6.79 10.46
CA LEU A 58 5.79 6.33 11.40
C LEU A 58 4.40 6.23 10.74
N GLY A 59 4.05 7.18 9.90
CA GLY A 59 2.82 7.15 9.10
C GLY A 59 2.79 5.91 8.18
N THR A 60 3.91 5.58 7.56
CA THR A 60 4.07 4.37 6.75
C THR A 60 3.83 3.10 7.58
N VAL A 61 4.49 2.97 8.72
CA VAL A 61 4.35 1.77 9.59
C VAL A 61 2.90 1.57 10.01
N LEU A 62 2.22 2.63 10.45
CA LEU A 62 0.82 2.56 10.87
C LEU A 62 -0.13 2.31 9.70
N SER A 63 0.12 2.90 8.54
CA SER A 63 -0.72 2.68 7.35
C SER A 63 -0.58 1.27 6.80
N ILE A 64 0.58 0.63 6.90
CA ILE A 64 0.78 -0.77 6.49
C ILE A 64 -0.04 -1.73 7.38
N ALA A 65 -0.05 -1.52 8.69
CA ALA A 65 -0.90 -2.29 9.60
C ALA A 65 -2.38 -2.12 9.25
N ASN A 66 -2.83 -0.90 9.00
CA ASN A 66 -4.19 -0.61 8.53
C ASN A 66 -4.50 -1.29 7.19
N ALA A 67 -3.58 -1.20 6.23
CA ALA A 67 -3.71 -1.87 4.92
C ALA A 67 -3.87 -3.39 5.06
N PHE A 68 -3.06 -4.02 5.91
CA PHE A 68 -3.14 -5.46 6.14
C PHE A 68 -4.53 -5.86 6.66
N ILE A 69 -5.02 -5.18 7.68
CA ILE A 69 -6.32 -5.49 8.31
C ILE A 69 -7.44 -5.43 7.27
N TRP A 70 -7.54 -4.34 6.53
CA TRP A 70 -8.61 -4.16 5.57
C TRP A 70 -8.46 -5.04 4.32
N ASN A 71 -7.25 -5.22 3.82
CA ASN A 71 -7.01 -6.10 2.67
C ASN A 71 -7.30 -7.56 3.00
N ASP A 72 -6.91 -8.03 4.18
CA ASP A 72 -7.15 -9.41 4.61
C ASP A 72 -8.64 -9.68 4.89
N LEU A 73 -9.38 -8.68 5.38
CA LEU A 73 -10.79 -8.82 5.71
C LEU A 73 -11.74 -8.61 4.52
N PHE A 74 -11.46 -7.66 3.63
CA PHE A 74 -12.42 -7.19 2.64
C PHE A 74 -11.99 -7.34 1.18
N VAL A 75 -10.70 -7.29 0.89
CA VAL A 75 -10.21 -7.30 -0.50
C VAL A 75 -9.84 -8.71 -0.93
N PHE A 76 -8.96 -9.36 -0.18
CA PHE A 76 -8.44 -10.70 -0.48
C PHE A 76 -9.03 -11.72 0.49
N THR A 77 -10.33 -11.95 0.37
CA THR A 77 -11.10 -12.80 1.28
C THR A 77 -10.82 -14.29 1.10
N GLY A 78 -11.22 -15.08 2.10
CA GLY A 78 -11.12 -16.55 2.07
C GLY A 78 -9.74 -17.08 2.46
N ASN A 79 -8.93 -16.27 3.16
CA ASN A 79 -7.66 -16.68 3.72
C ASN A 79 -7.84 -17.44 5.04
N SER A 80 -6.88 -18.35 5.35
CA SER A 80 -6.82 -19.04 6.63
C SER A 80 -6.69 -18.06 7.80
N ARG A 81 -7.37 -18.34 8.91
CA ARG A 81 -7.38 -17.54 10.14
C ARG A 81 -6.45 -18.09 11.23
N ASP A 82 -5.69 -19.16 10.94
CA ASP A 82 -4.70 -19.66 11.89
C ASP A 82 -3.57 -18.63 12.09
N LEU A 83 -3.07 -18.55 13.30
CA LEU A 83 -2.09 -17.53 13.71
C LEU A 83 -0.84 -17.52 12.81
N LYS A 84 -0.33 -18.72 12.45
CA LYS A 84 0.85 -18.85 11.58
C LYS A 84 0.61 -18.21 10.20
N SER A 85 -0.52 -18.51 9.56
CA SER A 85 -0.87 -17.97 8.24
C SER A 85 -1.10 -16.46 8.30
N VAL A 86 -1.75 -15.96 9.34
CA VAL A 86 -1.95 -14.53 9.57
C VAL A 86 -0.60 -13.82 9.72
N MET A 87 0.30 -14.34 10.53
CA MET A 87 1.64 -13.74 10.76
C MET A 87 2.50 -13.76 9.50
N ILE A 88 2.42 -14.82 8.69
CA ILE A 88 3.12 -14.89 7.40
C ILE A 88 2.60 -13.82 6.44
N ARG A 89 1.27 -13.66 6.31
CA ARG A 89 0.68 -12.61 5.46
C ARG A 89 1.01 -11.20 5.95
N LEU A 90 0.99 -10.99 7.25
CA LEU A 90 1.39 -9.72 7.86
C LEU A 90 2.85 -9.40 7.52
N GLY A 91 3.77 -10.34 7.71
CA GLY A 91 5.18 -10.20 7.35
C GLY A 91 5.39 -9.89 5.87
N LYS A 92 4.69 -10.61 4.98
CA LYS A 92 4.72 -10.35 3.54
C LYS A 92 4.16 -8.97 3.17
N THR A 93 3.12 -8.52 3.87
CA THR A 93 2.56 -7.18 3.68
C THR A 93 3.59 -6.11 4.03
N TYR A 94 4.27 -6.23 5.17
CA TYR A 94 5.33 -5.30 5.54
C TYR A 94 6.51 -5.32 4.57
N ILE A 95 6.89 -6.48 4.04
CA ILE A 95 7.95 -6.57 3.03
C ILE A 95 7.51 -5.91 1.72
N SER A 96 6.29 -6.18 1.24
CA SER A 96 5.74 -5.64 -0.01
C SER A 96 5.61 -4.11 0.04
N TYR A 97 4.95 -3.60 1.07
CA TYR A 97 4.77 -2.16 1.26
C TYR A 97 6.07 -1.49 1.71
N GLY A 98 6.86 -2.16 2.55
CA GLY A 98 8.15 -1.66 3.01
C GLY A 98 9.12 -1.40 1.86
N GLY A 99 9.18 -2.28 0.86
CA GLY A 99 10.00 -2.08 -0.33
C GLY A 99 9.58 -0.87 -1.14
N THR A 100 8.27 -0.74 -1.43
CA THR A 100 7.74 0.43 -2.16
C THR A 100 7.78 1.71 -1.33
N SER A 101 7.56 1.62 -0.02
CA SER A 101 7.61 2.75 0.89
C SER A 101 9.03 3.26 1.11
N LEU A 102 10.03 2.37 1.14
CA LEU A 102 11.43 2.78 1.18
C LEU A 102 11.77 3.64 -0.03
N LEU A 103 11.37 3.21 -1.22
CA LEU A 103 11.54 3.99 -2.44
C LEU A 103 10.81 5.34 -2.36
N SER A 104 9.56 5.34 -1.90
CA SER A 104 8.77 6.57 -1.72
C SER A 104 9.41 7.53 -0.72
N ASN A 105 9.96 7.03 0.39
CA ASN A 105 10.65 7.87 1.37
C ASN A 105 11.96 8.46 0.83
N VAL A 106 12.72 7.68 0.05
CA VAL A 106 13.92 8.18 -0.66
C VAL A 106 13.53 9.25 -1.66
N LEU A 107 12.49 9.03 -2.46
CA LEU A 107 11.98 10.02 -3.41
C LEU A 107 11.49 11.28 -2.69
N LEU A 108 10.75 11.14 -1.60
CA LEU A 108 10.29 12.28 -0.78
C LEU A 108 11.48 13.13 -0.30
N TRP A 109 12.52 12.49 0.20
CA TRP A 109 13.72 13.18 0.64
C TRP A 109 14.42 13.90 -0.51
N LEU A 110 14.57 13.25 -1.68
CA LEU A 110 15.15 13.86 -2.88
C LEU A 110 14.33 15.05 -3.38
N GLU A 111 13.00 14.90 -3.45
CA GLU A 111 12.10 15.97 -3.90
C GLU A 111 12.18 17.19 -3.01
N VAL A 112 12.17 16.99 -1.70
CA VAL A 112 12.25 18.10 -0.73
C VAL A 112 13.64 18.72 -0.68
N THR A 113 14.70 17.90 -0.66
CA THR A 113 16.07 18.37 -0.42
C THR A 113 16.74 18.89 -1.68
N LEU A 114 16.59 18.20 -2.82
CA LEU A 114 17.30 18.54 -4.07
C LEU A 114 16.44 19.35 -5.03
N LEU A 115 15.14 19.04 -5.14
CA LEU A 115 14.24 19.71 -6.07
C LEU A 115 13.44 20.82 -5.40
N HIS A 116 13.61 21.03 -4.11
CA HIS A 116 12.91 22.05 -3.31
C HIS A 116 11.38 21.99 -3.47
N VAL A 117 10.83 20.81 -3.69
CA VAL A 117 9.37 20.60 -3.71
C VAL A 117 8.79 20.81 -2.31
N SER A 118 7.63 21.43 -2.23
CA SER A 118 6.95 21.65 -0.96
C SER A 118 6.71 20.33 -0.21
N LYS A 119 7.04 20.28 1.07
CA LYS A 119 6.79 19.14 1.97
C LYS A 119 5.30 18.77 2.06
N VAL A 120 4.41 19.68 1.69
CA VAL A 120 2.95 19.45 1.67
C VAL A 120 2.51 18.62 0.46
N TYR A 121 3.12 18.80 -0.72
CA TYR A 121 2.67 18.17 -1.96
C TYR A 121 3.44 16.91 -2.34
N ALA A 122 4.68 16.75 -1.91
CA ALA A 122 5.53 15.62 -2.28
C ALA A 122 4.92 14.24 -1.97
N PRO A 123 4.25 13.99 -0.81
CA PRO A 123 3.64 12.70 -0.53
C PRO A 123 2.52 12.30 -1.49
N ILE A 124 1.81 13.27 -2.07
CA ILE A 124 0.65 13.02 -2.94
C ILE A 124 1.08 12.38 -4.26
N VAL A 125 2.17 12.83 -4.84
CA VAL A 125 2.69 12.32 -6.12
C VAL A 125 3.06 10.84 -6.02
N ASN A 126 3.64 10.43 -4.90
CA ASN A 126 4.05 9.05 -4.68
C ASN A 126 2.88 8.05 -4.65
N LEU A 127 1.69 8.46 -4.21
CA LEU A 127 0.51 7.59 -4.11
C LEU A 127 0.02 7.09 -5.46
N LEU A 128 0.08 7.93 -6.50
CA LEU A 128 -0.38 7.58 -7.84
C LEU A 128 0.39 6.41 -8.46
N ILE A 129 1.62 6.21 -8.03
CA ILE A 129 2.50 5.12 -8.48
C ILE A 129 2.38 3.90 -7.56
N THR A 130 2.36 4.12 -6.25
CA THR A 130 2.45 3.03 -5.27
C THR A 130 1.15 2.25 -5.11
N ILE A 131 -0.03 2.85 -5.29
CA ILE A 131 -1.32 2.16 -5.12
C ILE A 131 -1.49 1.00 -6.11
N PRO A 132 -1.37 1.17 -7.46
CA PRO A 132 -1.48 0.05 -8.40
C PRO A 132 -0.40 -1.01 -8.18
N LEU A 133 0.83 -0.58 -7.91
CA LEU A 133 1.96 -1.48 -7.68
C LEU A 133 1.71 -2.38 -6.46
N ASN A 134 1.30 -1.79 -5.34
CA ASN A 134 0.98 -2.54 -4.12
C ASN A 134 -0.22 -3.49 -4.31
N PHE A 135 -1.23 -3.10 -5.09
CA PHE A 135 -2.34 -4.01 -5.43
C PHE A 135 -1.84 -5.28 -6.12
N VAL A 136 -1.03 -5.13 -7.17
CA VAL A 136 -0.50 -6.27 -7.93
C VAL A 136 0.39 -7.16 -7.06
N ILE A 137 1.30 -6.56 -6.30
CA ILE A 137 2.21 -7.29 -5.41
C ILE A 137 1.41 -8.05 -4.34
N ASN A 138 0.46 -7.40 -3.67
CA ASN A 138 -0.34 -8.06 -2.63
C ASN A 138 -1.19 -9.21 -3.20
N LYS A 139 -1.82 -9.01 -4.36
CA LYS A 139 -2.60 -10.07 -5.01
C LYS A 139 -1.75 -11.28 -5.40
N LEU A 140 -0.59 -11.05 -5.99
CA LEU A 140 0.25 -12.12 -6.54
C LEU A 140 1.12 -12.81 -5.49
N TRP A 141 1.44 -12.15 -4.41
CA TRP A 141 2.40 -12.66 -3.42
C TRP A 141 1.84 -12.78 -2.01
N THR A 142 1.35 -11.68 -1.42
CA THR A 142 0.93 -11.66 -0.02
C THR A 142 -0.32 -12.50 0.23
N PHE A 143 -1.34 -12.31 -0.61
CA PHE A 143 -2.66 -12.95 -0.48
C PHE A 143 -2.91 -14.05 -1.51
N LYS A 144 -1.85 -14.63 -2.08
CA LYS A 144 -1.97 -15.76 -3.00
C LYS A 144 -2.62 -16.94 -2.27
N LYS A 145 -3.79 -17.39 -2.75
CA LYS A 145 -4.41 -18.63 -2.26
C LYS A 145 -3.48 -19.79 -2.60
N LYS A 146 -3.18 -20.63 -1.61
CA LYS A 146 -2.53 -21.92 -1.87
C LYS A 146 -3.54 -22.77 -2.64
N SER A 147 -3.21 -23.09 -3.85
CA SER A 147 -3.91 -24.12 -4.65
C SER A 147 -3.67 -25.49 -4.04
#